data_c5610a6c21a906c563c31b41a1e27527
#
_entry.id   c5610a6c21a906c563c31b41a1e27527
#
_cell.length_a   1.000
_cell.length_b   1.000
_cell.length_c   1.000
_cell.angle_alpha   90.00
_cell.angle_beta   90.00
_cell.angle_gamma   90.00
#
_symmetry.space_group_name_H-M   'P 1'
#
loop_
_entity.id
_entity.type
_entity.pdbx_description
1 polymer ?
#
loop_
_entity_poly.entity_id
_entity_poly.type
_entity_poly.pdbx_seq_one_letter_code
_entity_poly.pdbx_strand_id
1 'polypeptide(L)'
;EATPEENYLVKAIKVNGVTIDGQGFNLSEASEITVEFTNKLVYRYSSVEGGTVSASIGEMPLDNEGEFDRGSNVILTVSSEEHYELSSLLVNGEEKKESLESGKLTLSNVQENITVSAVFTKKKYSVTFTSTGDGQLVLKNGSSSLSSGALVEYGTELTGSLVYSDPTRLSKLTNNGESILET
;
A
#
# COMPACT_ATOMS: atom_id res chain seq x y z
N GLU A 1 21.75 -35.59 5.31
CA GLU A 1 20.66 -34.63 5.53
C GLU A 1 21.07 -33.65 6.64
N ALA A 2 20.91 -32.35 6.42
CA ALA A 2 21.21 -31.33 7.43
C ALA A 2 19.93 -31.01 8.20
N THR A 3 19.90 -31.29 9.49
CA THR A 3 18.75 -31.03 10.36
C THR A 3 19.10 -29.87 11.28
N PRO A 4 18.46 -28.68 11.14
CA PRO A 4 18.69 -27.55 12.02
C PRO A 4 18.09 -27.79 13.40
N GLU A 5 18.68 -27.14 14.41
CA GLU A 5 18.06 -27.03 15.74
C GLU A 5 16.80 -26.20 15.70
N GLU A 6 16.00 -26.22 16.78
CA GLU A 6 14.81 -25.40 16.92
C GLU A 6 15.13 -23.92 16.67
N ASN A 7 14.29 -23.24 15.88
CA ASN A 7 14.44 -21.83 15.44
C ASN A 7 15.59 -21.54 14.47
N TYR A 8 16.32 -22.55 13.98
CA TYR A 8 17.29 -22.37 12.92
C TYR A 8 16.78 -22.92 11.59
N LEU A 9 17.33 -22.38 10.50
CA LEU A 9 17.09 -22.82 9.13
C LEU A 9 18.44 -23.11 8.47
N VAL A 10 18.46 -24.01 7.49
CA VAL A 10 19.65 -24.17 6.64
C VAL A 10 19.76 -22.92 5.77
N LYS A 11 20.84 -22.15 5.97
CA LYS A 11 21.15 -20.97 5.18
C LYS A 11 21.81 -21.35 3.85
N ALA A 12 22.81 -22.22 3.92
CA ALA A 12 23.52 -22.69 2.76
C ALA A 12 24.16 -24.05 3.02
N ILE A 13 24.28 -24.86 1.99
CA ILE A 13 25.16 -26.04 1.94
C ILE A 13 26.26 -25.75 0.91
N LYS A 14 27.50 -25.89 1.29
CA LYS A 14 28.65 -25.64 0.42
C LYS A 14 29.49 -26.89 0.26
N VAL A 15 30.00 -27.13 -0.94
CA VAL A 15 31.01 -28.15 -1.26
C VAL A 15 32.24 -27.45 -1.80
N ASN A 16 33.36 -27.60 -1.13
CA ASN A 16 34.63 -26.90 -1.45
C ASN A 16 34.40 -25.36 -1.57
N GLY A 17 33.58 -24.81 -0.68
CA GLY A 17 33.27 -23.37 -0.65
C GLY A 17 32.19 -22.91 -1.64
N VAL A 18 31.71 -23.76 -2.55
CA VAL A 18 30.67 -23.43 -3.53
C VAL A 18 29.31 -23.86 -3.02
N THR A 19 28.35 -22.92 -3.00
CA THR A 19 26.96 -23.18 -2.59
C THR A 19 26.27 -24.11 -3.60
N ILE A 20 25.55 -25.12 -3.09
CA ILE A 20 24.76 -26.06 -3.89
C ILE A 20 23.26 -25.91 -3.55
N ASP A 21 22.42 -25.95 -4.57
CA ASP A 21 20.96 -25.78 -4.47
C ASP A 21 20.21 -27.09 -4.17
N GLY A 22 20.59 -27.80 -3.11
CA GLY A 22 19.87 -29.01 -2.70
C GLY A 22 19.84 -30.20 -3.74
N GLN A 23 20.39 -30.00 -4.91
CA GLN A 23 20.63 -31.00 -5.94
C GLN A 23 21.90 -31.73 -5.55
N GLY A 24 21.90 -33.06 -5.50
CA GLY A 24 23.10 -33.83 -5.18
C GLY A 24 24.32 -33.34 -5.95
N PHE A 25 25.52 -33.65 -5.47
CA PHE A 25 26.79 -33.35 -6.14
C PHE A 25 27.58 -34.61 -6.37
N ASN A 26 28.42 -34.60 -7.41
CA ASN A 26 29.30 -35.71 -7.71
C ASN A 26 30.66 -35.52 -7.02
N LEU A 27 31.06 -36.48 -6.23
CA LEU A 27 32.38 -36.52 -5.61
C LEU A 27 33.41 -37.01 -6.66
N SER A 28 34.26 -36.08 -7.09
CA SER A 28 35.39 -36.38 -8.00
C SER A 28 36.75 -36.35 -7.32
N GLU A 29 36.83 -35.80 -6.12
CA GLU A 29 38.02 -35.60 -5.29
C GLU A 29 37.66 -35.46 -3.81
N ALA A 30 38.65 -35.37 -2.93
CA ALA A 30 38.41 -35.05 -1.53
C ALA A 30 37.68 -33.72 -1.42
N SER A 31 36.53 -33.71 -0.74
CA SER A 31 35.65 -32.55 -0.66
C SER A 31 35.34 -32.16 0.78
N GLU A 32 35.36 -30.89 1.03
CA GLU A 32 34.88 -30.29 2.28
C GLU A 32 33.40 -29.91 2.12
N ILE A 33 32.55 -30.38 3.02
CA ILE A 33 31.13 -30.05 3.05
C ILE A 33 30.87 -29.20 4.27
N THR A 34 30.38 -27.95 4.04
CA THR A 34 30.02 -27.03 5.09
C THR A 34 28.52 -26.77 5.04
N VAL A 35 27.86 -26.78 6.20
CA VAL A 35 26.46 -26.36 6.36
C VAL A 35 26.42 -25.14 7.24
N GLU A 36 25.81 -24.08 6.71
CA GLU A 36 25.55 -22.83 7.44
C GLU A 36 24.08 -22.81 7.89
N PHE A 37 23.85 -22.52 9.15
CA PHE A 37 22.51 -22.33 9.71
C PHE A 37 22.27 -20.86 10.05
N THR A 38 21.02 -20.43 10.00
CA THR A 38 20.60 -19.10 10.40
C THR A 38 19.27 -19.17 11.14
N ASN A 39 19.09 -18.28 12.12
CA ASN A 39 17.80 -18.00 12.71
C ASN A 39 17.18 -16.72 12.16
N LYS A 40 17.81 -16.11 11.15
CA LYS A 40 17.37 -14.85 10.57
C LYS A 40 16.28 -15.08 9.53
N LEU A 41 15.26 -14.24 9.61
CA LEU A 41 14.19 -14.05 8.64
C LEU A 41 14.32 -12.68 7.99
N VAL A 42 13.70 -12.49 6.85
CA VAL A 42 13.78 -11.25 6.08
C VAL A 42 12.38 -10.62 5.98
N TYR A 43 12.33 -9.31 6.18
CA TYR A 43 11.16 -8.48 5.94
C TYR A 43 11.28 -7.78 4.58
N ARG A 44 10.22 -7.86 3.77
CA ARG A 44 10.13 -7.17 2.48
C ARG A 44 8.79 -6.48 2.34
N TYR A 45 8.82 -5.28 1.78
CA TYR A 45 7.59 -4.61 1.36
C TYR A 45 7.78 -3.95 -0.01
N SER A 46 6.67 -3.81 -0.74
CA SER A 46 6.64 -3.04 -1.98
C SER A 46 6.22 -1.61 -1.66
N SER A 47 7.03 -0.62 -2.06
CA SER A 47 6.66 0.78 -1.99
C SER A 47 5.51 1.06 -2.95
N VAL A 48 4.51 1.81 -2.50
CA VAL A 48 3.29 2.14 -3.25
C VAL A 48 2.96 3.62 -3.09
N GLU A 49 2.26 4.18 -4.07
CA GLU A 49 1.73 5.55 -4.01
C GLU A 49 0.53 5.62 -3.07
N GLY A 50 0.37 6.74 -2.38
CA GLY A 50 -0.81 7.06 -1.57
C GLY A 50 -0.74 6.62 -0.11
N GLY A 51 0.38 6.06 0.33
CA GLY A 51 0.57 5.70 1.72
C GLY A 51 1.93 5.10 2.02
N THR A 52 2.14 4.73 3.27
CA THR A 52 3.39 4.13 3.74
C THR A 52 3.12 2.84 4.52
N VAL A 53 4.07 1.93 4.41
CA VAL A 53 4.16 0.72 5.24
C VAL A 53 5.53 0.71 5.89
N SER A 54 5.56 0.52 7.19
CA SER A 54 6.81 0.35 7.95
C SER A 54 6.68 -0.82 8.91
N ALA A 55 7.81 -1.36 9.35
CA ALA A 55 7.88 -2.41 10.33
C ALA A 55 8.81 -2.05 11.48
N SER A 56 8.55 -2.63 12.65
CA SER A 56 9.44 -2.51 13.81
C SER A 56 9.40 -3.76 14.67
N ILE A 57 10.46 -3.95 15.47
CA ILE A 57 10.53 -4.93 16.54
C ILE A 57 10.70 -4.16 17.85
N GLY A 58 9.62 -4.12 18.64
CA GLY A 58 9.54 -3.16 19.73
C GLY A 58 9.63 -1.71 19.16
N GLU A 59 10.61 -0.95 19.65
CA GLU A 59 10.86 0.43 19.20
C GLU A 59 11.88 0.53 18.05
N MET A 60 12.54 -0.57 17.69
CA MET A 60 13.56 -0.58 16.65
C MET A 60 12.92 -0.72 15.27
N PRO A 61 13.16 0.21 14.34
CA PRO A 61 12.68 0.10 12.98
C PRO A 61 13.33 -1.09 12.27
N LEU A 62 12.56 -1.74 11.41
CA LEU A 62 13.01 -2.81 10.53
C LEU A 62 12.93 -2.32 9.09
N ASP A 63 14.08 -2.15 8.48
CA ASP A 63 14.18 -1.66 7.10
C ASP A 63 13.67 -2.70 6.09
N ASN A 64 13.36 -2.24 4.89
CA ASN A 64 13.07 -3.15 3.78
C ASN A 64 14.30 -4.03 3.48
N GLU A 65 14.06 -5.31 3.28
CA GLU A 65 15.09 -6.37 3.20
C GLU A 65 15.92 -6.55 4.49
N GLY A 66 15.47 -5.93 5.59
CA GLY A 66 16.08 -6.10 6.90
C GLY A 66 15.89 -7.51 7.46
N GLU A 67 16.93 -7.98 8.14
CA GLU A 67 16.92 -9.27 8.82
C GLU A 67 16.46 -9.14 10.28
N PHE A 68 15.73 -10.13 10.75
CA PHE A 68 15.28 -10.21 12.13
C PHE A 68 15.32 -11.66 12.65
N ASP A 69 15.29 -11.83 13.97
CA ASP A 69 15.33 -13.15 14.58
C ASP A 69 13.99 -13.87 14.45
N ARG A 70 14.05 -15.15 14.08
CA ARG A 70 12.89 -16.03 14.11
C ARG A 70 12.28 -16.05 15.50
N GLY A 71 10.97 -16.06 15.61
CA GLY A 71 10.24 -15.96 16.87
C GLY A 71 10.00 -14.52 17.36
N SER A 72 10.53 -13.50 16.66
CA SER A 72 10.26 -12.10 17.01
C SER A 72 8.79 -11.73 16.81
N ASN A 73 8.36 -10.70 17.55
CA ASN A 73 7.11 -10.02 17.29
C ASN A 73 7.39 -8.79 16.41
N VAL A 74 6.77 -8.76 15.22
CA VAL A 74 6.93 -7.66 14.27
C VAL A 74 5.64 -6.84 14.24
N ILE A 75 5.78 -5.52 14.38
CA ILE A 75 4.67 -4.58 14.30
C ILE A 75 4.74 -3.90 12.94
N LEU A 76 3.73 -4.13 12.11
CA LEU A 76 3.52 -3.39 10.87
C LEU A 76 2.72 -2.12 11.18
N THR A 77 3.14 -0.98 10.63
CA THR A 77 2.42 0.28 10.72
C THR A 77 2.09 0.74 9.30
N VAL A 78 0.81 0.97 9.04
CA VAL A 78 0.29 1.38 7.75
C VAL A 78 -0.37 2.74 7.89
N SER A 79 0.00 3.70 7.05
CA SER A 79 -0.55 5.05 7.05
C SER A 79 -0.92 5.47 5.64
N SER A 80 -2.17 5.91 5.45
CA SER A 80 -2.60 6.51 4.18
C SER A 80 -2.20 7.98 4.14
N GLU A 81 -1.79 8.46 2.98
CA GLU A 81 -1.65 9.90 2.72
C GLU A 81 -3.00 10.60 2.72
N GLU A 82 -2.96 11.93 2.80
CA GLU A 82 -4.16 12.74 2.64
C GLU A 82 -4.82 12.43 1.29
N HIS A 83 -6.15 12.32 1.29
CA HIS A 83 -6.94 11.96 0.11
C HIS A 83 -6.79 10.53 -0.43
N TYR A 84 -6.03 9.67 0.27
CA TYR A 84 -5.97 8.23 -0.02
C TYR A 84 -6.57 7.40 1.11
N GLU A 85 -6.94 6.19 0.78
CA GLU A 85 -7.41 5.18 1.74
C GLU A 85 -6.78 3.84 1.41
N LEU A 86 -6.48 3.05 2.45
CA LEU A 86 -5.99 1.69 2.27
C LEU A 86 -7.10 0.82 1.66
N SER A 87 -6.83 0.26 0.50
CA SER A 87 -7.75 -0.65 -0.19
C SER A 87 -7.49 -2.12 0.18
N SER A 88 -6.22 -2.52 0.26
CA SER A 88 -5.81 -3.89 0.59
C SER A 88 -4.47 -3.89 1.31
N LEU A 89 -4.29 -4.83 2.24
CA LEU A 89 -3.03 -5.13 2.91
C LEU A 89 -2.81 -6.65 2.89
N LEU A 90 -1.87 -7.11 2.08
CA LEU A 90 -1.49 -8.51 2.05
C LEU A 90 -0.22 -8.74 2.86
N VAL A 91 -0.24 -9.73 3.72
CA VAL A 91 0.93 -10.25 4.43
C VAL A 91 1.10 -11.71 4.03
N ASN A 92 2.23 -12.04 3.42
CA ASN A 92 2.48 -13.36 2.84
C ASN A 92 1.35 -13.87 1.92
N GLY A 93 0.73 -12.92 1.18
CA GLY A 93 -0.38 -13.22 0.28
C GLY A 93 -1.77 -13.30 0.93
N GLU A 94 -1.87 -13.20 2.26
CA GLU A 94 -3.15 -13.18 2.97
C GLU A 94 -3.63 -11.75 3.24
N GLU A 95 -4.93 -11.48 3.01
CA GLU A 95 -5.54 -10.17 3.29
C GLU A 95 -5.65 -9.92 4.81
N LYS A 96 -5.07 -8.82 5.28
CA LYS A 96 -4.97 -8.44 6.68
C LYS A 96 -5.50 -7.03 6.99
N LYS A 97 -6.09 -6.33 6.03
CA LYS A 97 -6.62 -4.97 6.24
C LYS A 97 -7.56 -4.87 7.43
N GLU A 98 -8.50 -5.81 7.54
CA GLU A 98 -9.49 -5.82 8.63
C GLU A 98 -8.90 -6.19 10.00
N SER A 99 -7.65 -6.66 10.03
CA SER A 99 -6.91 -6.96 11.26
C SER A 99 -6.11 -5.77 11.79
N LEU A 100 -6.12 -4.63 11.08
CA LEU A 100 -5.45 -3.42 11.53
C LEU A 100 -6.21 -2.77 12.70
N GLU A 101 -5.50 -2.50 13.78
CA GLU A 101 -5.97 -1.70 14.91
C GLU A 101 -5.25 -0.34 14.91
N SER A 102 -5.98 0.73 14.64
CA SER A 102 -5.39 2.08 14.54
C SER A 102 -4.19 2.15 13.58
N GLY A 103 -4.29 1.46 12.43
CA GLY A 103 -3.23 1.42 11.43
C GLY A 103 -2.06 0.48 11.77
N LYS A 104 -2.16 -0.34 12.81
CA LYS A 104 -1.11 -1.28 13.22
C LYS A 104 -1.59 -2.72 13.18
N LEU A 105 -0.68 -3.62 12.80
CA LEU A 105 -0.87 -5.07 12.85
C LEU A 105 0.33 -5.70 13.55
N THR A 106 0.08 -6.47 14.61
CA THR A 106 1.13 -7.22 15.32
C THR A 106 1.17 -8.65 14.81
N LEU A 107 2.31 -9.04 14.28
CA LEU A 107 2.64 -10.42 13.89
C LEU A 107 3.45 -11.03 15.03
N SER A 108 2.85 -11.94 15.79
CA SER A 108 3.49 -12.54 16.98
C SER A 108 4.22 -13.83 16.61
N ASN A 109 5.38 -14.06 17.22
CA ASN A 109 6.17 -15.30 17.07
C ASN A 109 6.38 -15.69 15.61
N VAL A 110 6.92 -14.76 14.81
CA VAL A 110 7.08 -14.93 13.38
C VAL A 110 8.05 -16.08 13.07
N GLN A 111 7.61 -17.03 12.23
CA GLN A 111 8.35 -18.27 11.94
C GLN A 111 8.84 -18.35 10.48
N GLU A 112 8.51 -17.38 9.64
CA GLU A 112 8.87 -17.32 8.22
C GLU A 112 9.14 -15.89 7.76
N ASN A 113 9.72 -15.73 6.59
CA ASN A 113 9.93 -14.41 5.99
C ASN A 113 8.60 -13.66 5.87
N ILE A 114 8.66 -12.35 6.02
CA ILE A 114 7.49 -11.48 5.87
C ILE A 114 7.59 -10.76 4.51
N THR A 115 6.53 -10.88 3.72
CA THR A 115 6.34 -10.08 2.51
C THR A 115 5.04 -9.29 2.65
N VAL A 116 5.12 -7.97 2.55
CA VAL A 116 3.97 -7.07 2.68
C VAL A 116 3.69 -6.37 1.35
N SER A 117 2.43 -6.37 0.95
CA SER A 117 1.94 -5.57 -0.18
C SER A 117 0.72 -4.80 0.27
N ALA A 118 0.75 -3.48 0.11
CA ALA A 118 -0.37 -2.59 0.39
C ALA A 118 -0.83 -1.91 -0.89
N VAL A 119 -2.12 -1.69 -1.01
CA VAL A 119 -2.73 -0.93 -2.10
C VAL A 119 -3.54 0.21 -1.50
N PHE A 120 -3.22 1.43 -1.92
CA PHE A 120 -3.98 2.63 -1.56
C PHE A 120 -4.73 3.13 -2.79
N THR A 121 -5.93 3.64 -2.57
CA THR A 121 -6.79 4.20 -3.61
C THR A 121 -7.17 5.63 -3.25
N LYS A 122 -7.36 6.46 -4.25
CA LYS A 122 -7.83 7.83 -4.05
C LYS A 122 -9.24 7.83 -3.46
N LYS A 123 -9.45 8.65 -2.43
CA LYS A 123 -10.77 8.88 -1.86
C LYS A 123 -11.69 9.50 -2.87
N LYS A 124 -12.97 9.18 -2.78
CA LYS A 124 -14.03 9.80 -3.58
C LYS A 124 -14.78 10.82 -2.72
N TYR A 125 -15.03 11.98 -3.30
CA TYR A 125 -15.76 13.06 -2.67
C TYR A 125 -17.06 13.33 -3.40
N SER A 126 -18.10 13.64 -2.64
CA SER A 126 -19.40 14.01 -3.21
C SER A 126 -19.33 15.42 -3.79
N VAL A 127 -19.70 15.57 -5.06
CA VAL A 127 -19.79 16.85 -5.75
C VAL A 127 -21.26 17.26 -5.79
N THR A 128 -21.62 18.27 -5.00
CA THR A 128 -22.98 18.81 -4.96
C THR A 128 -23.04 20.16 -5.67
N PHE A 129 -24.05 20.35 -6.49
CA PHE A 129 -24.29 21.60 -7.19
C PHE A 129 -25.78 21.86 -7.34
N THR A 130 -26.13 23.12 -7.37
CA THR A 130 -27.51 23.58 -7.53
C THR A 130 -27.57 24.79 -8.48
N SER A 131 -28.67 24.92 -9.17
CA SER A 131 -28.99 26.10 -9.98
C SER A 131 -30.30 26.68 -9.51
N THR A 132 -30.42 28.00 -9.53
CA THR A 132 -31.66 28.74 -9.20
C THR A 132 -31.98 29.74 -10.31
N GLY A 133 -33.26 29.91 -10.62
CA GLY A 133 -33.73 30.74 -11.74
C GLY A 133 -33.75 29.96 -13.06
N ASP A 134 -33.60 30.66 -14.19
CA ASP A 134 -33.80 30.14 -15.53
C ASP A 134 -32.56 29.45 -16.15
N GLY A 135 -31.50 29.30 -15.35
CA GLY A 135 -30.25 28.71 -15.79
C GLY A 135 -29.97 27.33 -15.19
N GLN A 136 -29.15 26.56 -15.88
CA GLN A 136 -28.64 25.25 -15.39
C GLN A 136 -27.12 25.26 -15.40
N LEU A 137 -26.53 24.72 -14.33
CA LEU A 137 -25.13 24.32 -14.28
C LEU A 137 -25.03 22.83 -14.67
N VAL A 138 -24.24 22.56 -15.69
CA VAL A 138 -23.92 21.20 -16.10
C VAL A 138 -22.45 20.95 -15.78
N LEU A 139 -22.18 20.00 -14.88
CA LEU A 139 -20.82 19.55 -14.59
C LEU A 139 -20.54 18.24 -15.35
N LYS A 140 -19.30 18.10 -15.82
CA LYS A 140 -18.83 16.91 -16.52
C LYS A 140 -17.51 16.42 -15.95
N ASN A 141 -17.33 15.11 -15.95
CA ASN A 141 -16.07 14.41 -15.80
C ASN A 141 -15.71 13.85 -17.18
N GLY A 142 -14.77 14.51 -17.87
CA GLY A 142 -14.51 14.26 -19.28
C GLY A 142 -15.77 14.49 -20.15
N SER A 143 -16.23 13.47 -20.85
CA SER A 143 -17.44 13.53 -21.68
C SER A 143 -18.75 13.22 -20.94
N SER A 144 -18.67 12.73 -19.70
CA SER A 144 -19.85 12.26 -18.94
C SER A 144 -20.39 13.37 -18.05
N SER A 145 -21.69 13.65 -18.16
CA SER A 145 -22.38 14.60 -17.26
C SER A 145 -22.53 13.97 -15.86
N LEU A 146 -22.31 14.80 -14.82
CA LEU A 146 -22.47 14.42 -13.43
C LEU A 146 -23.88 14.79 -12.94
N SER A 147 -24.40 13.95 -12.05
CA SER A 147 -25.54 14.32 -11.22
C SER A 147 -25.06 14.98 -9.92
N SER A 148 -25.83 15.91 -9.36
CA SER A 148 -25.51 16.46 -8.03
C SER A 148 -25.50 15.33 -6.99
N GLY A 149 -24.45 15.30 -6.16
CA GLY A 149 -24.18 14.22 -5.21
C GLY A 149 -23.33 13.08 -5.76
N ALA A 150 -22.89 13.16 -7.02
CA ALA A 150 -21.99 12.15 -7.60
C ALA A 150 -20.66 12.07 -6.85
N LEU A 151 -20.14 10.85 -6.66
CA LEU A 151 -18.83 10.60 -6.08
C LEU A 151 -17.75 10.66 -7.15
N VAL A 152 -16.77 11.52 -6.95
CA VAL A 152 -15.64 11.76 -7.87
C VAL A 152 -14.33 11.57 -7.12
N GLU A 153 -13.36 10.92 -7.75
CA GLU A 153 -12.03 10.71 -7.17
C GLU A 153 -11.30 12.05 -6.95
N TYR A 154 -10.53 12.11 -5.88
CA TYR A 154 -9.65 13.24 -5.61
C TYR A 154 -8.71 13.53 -6.79
N GLY A 155 -8.57 14.81 -7.11
CA GLY A 155 -7.71 15.27 -8.19
C GLY A 155 -8.31 15.13 -9.60
N THR A 156 -9.59 14.69 -9.71
CA THR A 156 -10.28 14.67 -11.00
C THR A 156 -10.60 16.11 -11.42
N GLU A 157 -10.21 16.49 -12.63
CA GLU A 157 -10.59 17.75 -13.24
C GLU A 157 -12.04 17.68 -13.73
N LEU A 158 -12.87 18.61 -13.27
CA LEU A 158 -14.26 18.73 -13.69
C LEU A 158 -14.43 19.97 -14.56
N THR A 159 -15.21 19.84 -15.62
CA THR A 159 -15.60 20.97 -16.48
C THR A 159 -17.03 21.38 -16.20
N GLY A 160 -17.25 22.69 -16.04
CA GLY A 160 -18.57 23.25 -15.83
C GLY A 160 -19.03 24.05 -17.06
N SER A 161 -20.31 23.93 -17.42
CA SER A 161 -20.94 24.77 -18.41
C SER A 161 -22.27 25.30 -17.86
N LEU A 162 -22.56 26.57 -18.18
CA LEU A 162 -23.83 27.20 -17.85
C LEU A 162 -24.74 27.21 -19.07
N VAL A 163 -25.97 26.75 -18.88
CA VAL A 163 -27.03 26.81 -19.91
C VAL A 163 -28.04 27.84 -19.44
N TYR A 164 -28.15 28.97 -20.13
CA TYR A 164 -29.05 30.07 -19.83
C TYR A 164 -29.49 30.77 -21.13
N SER A 165 -30.64 31.42 -21.07
CA SER A 165 -31.18 32.14 -22.24
C SER A 165 -30.60 33.53 -22.41
N ASP A 166 -30.17 34.19 -21.32
CA ASP A 166 -29.64 35.54 -21.32
C ASP A 166 -28.42 35.64 -20.38
N PRO A 167 -27.18 35.81 -20.92
CA PRO A 167 -25.96 35.89 -20.13
C PRO A 167 -25.89 37.07 -19.17
N THR A 168 -26.64 38.16 -19.43
CA THR A 168 -26.63 39.34 -18.59
C THR A 168 -27.37 39.12 -17.26
N ARG A 169 -28.03 37.99 -17.10
CA ARG A 169 -28.80 37.62 -15.91
C ARG A 169 -28.06 36.71 -14.93
N LEU A 170 -26.83 36.33 -15.20
CA LEU A 170 -26.03 35.57 -14.24
C LEU A 170 -25.60 36.50 -13.10
N SER A 171 -26.22 36.37 -11.94
CA SER A 171 -25.96 37.23 -10.79
C SER A 171 -24.91 36.69 -9.84
N LYS A 172 -24.72 35.37 -9.81
CA LYS A 172 -23.79 34.72 -8.88
C LYS A 172 -23.34 33.35 -9.40
N LEU A 173 -22.05 33.10 -9.33
CA LEU A 173 -21.46 31.80 -9.49
C LEU A 173 -20.44 31.57 -8.38
N THR A 174 -20.56 30.50 -7.62
CA THR A 174 -19.67 30.22 -6.48
C THR A 174 -19.12 28.80 -6.53
N ASN A 175 -17.90 28.64 -6.00
CA ASN A 175 -17.30 27.37 -5.69
C ASN A 175 -16.97 27.35 -4.18
N ASN A 176 -17.48 26.37 -3.44
CA ASN A 176 -17.34 26.27 -1.99
C ASN A 176 -17.69 27.60 -1.25
N GLY A 177 -18.69 28.32 -1.75
CA GLY A 177 -19.14 29.59 -1.18
C GLY A 177 -18.40 30.83 -1.65
N GLU A 178 -17.26 30.70 -2.31
CA GLU A 178 -16.48 31.80 -2.88
C GLU A 178 -16.95 32.14 -4.30
N SER A 179 -17.02 33.45 -4.62
CA SER A 179 -17.40 33.90 -5.96
C SER A 179 -16.29 33.62 -6.96
N ILE A 180 -16.68 33.00 -8.08
CA ILE A 180 -15.78 32.73 -9.22
C ILE A 180 -16.22 33.54 -10.47
N LEU A 181 -17.13 34.52 -10.33
CA LEU A 181 -17.38 35.46 -11.38
C LEU A 181 -16.26 36.51 -11.38
N GLU A 182 -15.53 36.59 -12.48
CA GLU A 182 -14.69 37.76 -12.75
C GLU A 182 -15.58 38.95 -13.06
N THR A 183 -15.38 40.07 -12.33
CA THR A 183 -16.07 41.37 -12.53
C THR A 183 -15.41 42.13 -13.65
#